data_7d74ef58b8d7bbb989d9894a4780540a
#
_entry.id   7d74ef58b8d7bbb989d9894a4780540a
#
_cell.length_a   1.000
_cell.length_b   1.000
_cell.length_c   1.000
_cell.angle_alpha   90.00
_cell.angle_beta   90.00
_cell.angle_gamma   90.00
#
_symmetry.space_group_name_H-M   'P 1'
#
loop_
_entity.id
_entity.type
_entity.pdbx_description
1 polymer ?
#
loop_
_entity_poly.entity_id
_entity_poly.type
_entity_poly.pdbx_seq_one_letter_code
_entity_poly.pdbx_strand_id
1 'polypeptide(L)'
;QFAIMAAPTTSQYAAIEAMTNGEEDVQIMRNAYNQRRRFVLELFSEMGLKCFEPKGAFYMFPCIKEFGMTSDEFANRFLREEKVAIIPGTAFGDCGEGFLRISYAYSIEELKEALGRLANFVERLRKEKNL
;
A
#
# COMPACT_ATOMS: atom_id res chain seq x y z
N GLN A 1 12.09 -7.61 24.25
CA GLN A 1 11.58 -8.77 24.98
C GLN A 1 12.28 -8.93 26.34
N PHE A 2 13.61 -8.76 26.43
CA PHE A 2 14.35 -8.88 27.68
C PHE A 2 14.30 -7.65 28.58
N ALA A 3 13.91 -6.49 28.07
CA ALA A 3 13.82 -5.25 28.84
C ALA A 3 12.42 -4.99 29.41
N ILE A 4 11.36 -5.55 28.76
CA ILE A 4 9.97 -5.34 29.16
C ILE A 4 9.26 -6.70 29.08
N MET A 5 8.94 -7.26 30.23
CA MET A 5 8.29 -8.57 30.35
C MET A 5 6.74 -8.49 30.31
N ALA A 6 6.18 -7.30 30.46
CA ALA A 6 4.74 -7.04 30.40
C ALA A 6 4.44 -5.70 29.75
N ALA A 7 3.23 -5.54 29.23
CA ALA A 7 2.79 -4.27 28.68
C ALA A 7 2.80 -3.18 29.78
N PRO A 8 3.20 -1.93 29.48
CA PRO A 8 3.12 -0.83 30.43
C PRO A 8 1.69 -0.67 30.96
N THR A 9 1.57 -0.27 32.22
CA THR A 9 0.26 -0.12 32.88
C THR A 9 -0.67 0.83 32.12
N THR A 10 -0.14 1.92 31.59
CA THR A 10 -0.90 2.87 30.77
C THR A 10 -1.50 2.19 29.52
N SER A 11 -0.74 1.32 28.87
CA SER A 11 -1.22 0.57 27.69
C SER A 11 -2.29 -0.45 28.08
N GLN A 12 -2.21 -1.05 29.27
CA GLN A 12 -3.23 -1.97 29.76
C GLN A 12 -4.57 -1.25 30.01
N TYR A 13 -4.56 -0.07 30.65
CA TYR A 13 -5.77 0.73 30.84
C TYR A 13 -6.33 1.23 29.50
N ALA A 14 -5.47 1.68 28.58
CA ALA A 14 -5.92 2.06 27.25
C ALA A 14 -6.56 0.90 26.49
N ALA A 15 -6.01 -0.31 26.60
CA ALA A 15 -6.58 -1.50 25.99
C ALA A 15 -7.95 -1.87 26.56
N ILE A 16 -8.13 -1.74 27.89
CA ILE A 16 -9.44 -1.96 28.55
C ILE A 16 -10.48 -1.01 27.97
N GLU A 17 -10.15 0.30 27.89
CA GLU A 17 -11.06 1.31 27.34
C GLU A 17 -11.38 1.03 25.86
N ALA A 18 -10.38 0.76 25.05
CA ALA A 18 -10.55 0.47 23.63
C ALA A 18 -11.43 -0.77 23.39
N MET A 19 -11.25 -1.82 24.19
CA MET A 19 -12.06 -3.05 24.07
C MET A 19 -13.48 -2.90 24.61
N THR A 20 -13.69 -1.98 25.54
CA THR A 20 -15.01 -1.77 26.17
C THR A 20 -15.86 -0.77 25.39
N ASN A 21 -15.26 0.32 24.93
CA ASN A 21 -15.96 1.47 24.36
C ASN A 21 -15.51 1.86 22.94
N GLY A 22 -14.49 1.19 22.37
CA GLY A 22 -13.86 1.58 21.10
C GLY A 22 -14.56 1.09 19.83
N GLU A 23 -15.70 0.41 19.89
CA GLU A 23 -16.34 -0.19 18.70
C GLU A 23 -16.73 0.87 17.66
N GLU A 24 -17.24 2.01 18.07
CA GLU A 24 -17.62 3.10 17.16
C GLU A 24 -16.39 3.65 16.40
N ASP A 25 -15.28 3.87 17.12
CA ASP A 25 -14.02 4.33 16.51
C ASP A 25 -13.49 3.33 15.48
N VAL A 26 -13.56 2.03 15.79
CA VAL A 26 -13.17 0.96 14.87
C VAL A 26 -14.02 1.00 13.60
N GLN A 27 -15.34 1.19 13.71
CA GLN A 27 -16.22 1.28 12.55
C GLN A 27 -15.92 2.51 11.68
N ILE A 28 -15.67 3.66 12.31
CA ILE A 28 -15.27 4.90 11.59
C ILE A 28 -13.98 4.66 10.81
N MET A 29 -12.94 4.14 11.48
CA MET A 29 -11.65 3.84 10.85
C MET A 29 -11.79 2.81 9.72
N ARG A 30 -12.52 1.73 9.95
CA ARG A 30 -12.78 0.69 8.95
C ARG A 30 -13.46 1.26 7.70
N ASN A 31 -14.44 2.12 7.88
CA ASN A 31 -15.13 2.76 6.76
C ASN A 31 -14.19 3.68 5.97
N ALA A 32 -13.37 4.48 6.65
CA ALA A 32 -12.38 5.34 6.02
C ALA A 32 -11.34 4.52 5.22
N TYR A 33 -10.82 3.42 5.79
CA TYR A 33 -9.91 2.52 5.06
C TYR A 33 -10.59 1.84 3.88
N ASN A 34 -11.84 1.44 3.99
CA ASN A 34 -12.57 0.82 2.88
C ASN A 34 -12.80 1.80 1.73
N GLN A 35 -13.06 3.08 2.00
CA GLN A 35 -13.13 4.12 0.96
C GLN A 35 -11.79 4.26 0.23
N ARG A 36 -10.67 4.37 0.97
CA ARG A 36 -9.32 4.45 0.38
C ARG A 36 -8.99 3.19 -0.43
N ARG A 37 -9.33 2.01 0.09
CA ARG A 37 -9.14 0.74 -0.61
C ARG A 37 -9.83 0.73 -1.96
N ARG A 38 -11.10 1.09 -2.02
CA ARG A 38 -11.87 1.16 -3.28
C ARG A 38 -11.27 2.17 -4.24
N PHE A 39 -10.94 3.35 -3.77
CA PHE A 39 -10.32 4.39 -4.56
C PHE A 39 -9.00 3.93 -5.21
N VAL A 40 -8.13 3.28 -4.44
CA VAL A 40 -6.85 2.77 -4.97
C VAL A 40 -7.06 1.64 -5.99
N LEU A 41 -8.01 0.72 -5.74
CA LEU A 41 -8.34 -0.36 -6.69
C LEU A 41 -8.88 0.19 -8.02
N GLU A 42 -9.73 1.21 -7.97
CA GLU A 42 -10.27 1.88 -9.15
C GLU A 42 -9.14 2.49 -9.99
N LEU A 43 -8.24 3.24 -9.36
CA LEU A 43 -7.07 3.80 -10.05
C LEU A 43 -6.15 2.73 -10.65
N PHE A 44 -5.92 1.61 -9.97
CA PHE A 44 -5.15 0.51 -10.56
C PHE A 44 -5.86 -0.10 -11.77
N SER A 45 -7.18 -0.22 -11.73
CA SER A 45 -7.98 -0.68 -12.87
C SER A 45 -7.86 0.27 -14.06
N GLU A 46 -7.96 1.58 -13.82
CA GLU A 46 -7.77 2.62 -14.85
C GLU A 46 -6.36 2.58 -15.46
N MET A 47 -5.34 2.36 -14.63
CA MET A 47 -3.96 2.18 -15.09
C MET A 47 -3.72 0.83 -15.81
N GLY A 48 -4.67 -0.11 -15.76
CA GLY A 48 -4.50 -1.47 -16.25
C GLY A 48 -3.56 -2.34 -15.41
N LEU A 49 -3.23 -1.92 -14.18
CA LEU A 49 -2.41 -2.69 -13.26
C LEU A 49 -3.25 -3.75 -12.55
N LYS A 50 -2.92 -5.01 -12.77
CA LYS A 50 -3.58 -6.11 -12.05
C LYS A 50 -3.23 -6.06 -10.57
N CYS A 51 -4.25 -6.01 -9.72
CA CYS A 51 -4.09 -6.06 -8.27
C CYS A 51 -5.13 -7.00 -7.67
N PHE A 52 -4.69 -7.85 -6.76
CA PHE A 52 -5.60 -8.64 -5.94
C PHE A 52 -6.39 -7.70 -5.02
N GLU A 53 -7.69 -7.93 -4.89
CA GLU A 53 -8.52 -7.17 -3.96
C GLU A 53 -8.22 -7.57 -2.50
N PRO A 54 -7.59 -6.73 -1.69
CA PRO A 54 -7.28 -7.06 -0.30
C PRO A 54 -8.55 -7.04 0.54
N LYS A 55 -8.72 -8.04 1.39
CA LYS A 55 -9.86 -8.14 2.33
C LYS A 55 -9.51 -7.70 3.75
N GLY A 56 -8.29 -7.27 3.98
CA GLY A 56 -7.81 -6.81 5.28
C GLY A 56 -6.51 -6.01 5.16
N ALA A 57 -6.02 -5.52 6.29
CA ALA A 57 -4.88 -4.62 6.39
C ALA A 57 -5.10 -3.30 5.61
N PHE A 58 -4.03 -2.61 5.27
CA PHE A 58 -4.01 -1.33 4.54
C PHE A 58 -2.94 -1.33 3.45
N TYR A 59 -2.72 -2.50 2.81
CA TYR A 59 -1.74 -2.69 1.74
C TYR A 59 -2.38 -3.22 0.46
N MET A 60 -1.82 -2.79 -0.68
CA MET A 60 -2.09 -3.30 -2.00
C MET A 60 -0.84 -3.97 -2.58
N PHE A 61 -1.04 -4.97 -3.42
CA PHE A 61 0.02 -5.68 -4.12
C PHE A 61 -0.22 -5.70 -5.63
N PRO A 62 -0.03 -4.56 -6.34
CA PRO A 62 -0.15 -4.53 -7.79
C PRO A 62 0.97 -5.32 -8.46
N CYS A 63 0.62 -6.00 -9.55
CA CYS A 63 1.53 -6.76 -10.39
C CYS A 63 2.20 -5.85 -11.42
N ILE A 64 3.53 -5.95 -11.53
CA ILE A 64 4.33 -5.17 -12.48
C ILE A 64 5.08 -6.05 -13.49
N LYS A 65 4.74 -7.32 -13.59
CA LYS A 65 5.43 -8.31 -14.46
C LYS A 65 5.41 -7.93 -15.93
N GLU A 66 4.38 -7.20 -16.39
CA GLU A 66 4.29 -6.73 -17.76
C GLU A 66 5.47 -5.85 -18.19
N PHE A 67 6.08 -5.13 -17.24
CA PHE A 67 7.18 -4.23 -17.55
C PHE A 67 8.54 -4.94 -17.69
N GLY A 68 8.64 -6.25 -17.40
CA GLY A 68 9.89 -7.02 -17.50
C GLY A 68 11.04 -6.43 -16.68
N MET A 69 10.72 -5.78 -15.58
CA MET A 69 11.65 -5.24 -14.59
C MET A 69 11.51 -6.05 -13.30
N THR A 70 12.58 -6.16 -12.52
CA THR A 70 12.49 -6.67 -11.17
C THR A 70 11.72 -5.70 -10.27
N SER A 71 11.17 -6.21 -9.17
CA SER A 71 10.47 -5.39 -8.17
C SER A 71 11.36 -4.28 -7.62
N ASP A 72 12.64 -4.59 -7.39
CA ASP A 72 13.64 -3.63 -6.90
C ASP A 72 13.99 -2.56 -7.93
N GLU A 73 14.19 -2.93 -9.19
CA GLU A 73 14.46 -1.98 -10.27
C GLU A 73 13.31 -1.01 -10.45
N PHE A 74 12.07 -1.52 -10.48
CA PHE A 74 10.88 -0.69 -10.60
C PHE A 74 10.76 0.28 -9.43
N ALA A 75 10.86 -0.21 -8.19
CA ALA A 75 10.74 0.61 -6.98
C ALA A 75 11.82 1.70 -6.91
N ASN A 76 13.07 1.36 -7.21
CA ASN A 76 14.19 2.31 -7.20
C ASN A 76 14.05 3.36 -8.32
N ARG A 77 13.64 2.94 -9.51
CA ARG A 77 13.44 3.87 -10.63
C ARG A 77 12.29 4.82 -10.33
N PHE A 78 11.16 4.32 -9.84
CA PHE A 78 10.00 5.11 -9.46
C PHE A 78 10.35 6.13 -8.35
N LEU A 79 11.10 5.72 -7.34
CA LEU A 79 11.56 6.62 -6.29
C LEU A 79 12.44 7.76 -6.84
N ARG A 80 13.35 7.45 -7.77
CA ARG A 80 14.26 8.45 -8.34
C ARG A 80 13.55 9.43 -9.26
N GLU A 81 12.64 8.97 -10.10
CA GLU A 81 11.96 9.77 -11.11
C GLU A 81 10.77 10.52 -10.53
N GLU A 82 9.94 9.85 -9.72
CA GLU A 82 8.66 10.39 -9.23
C GLU A 82 8.68 10.86 -7.77
N LYS A 83 9.78 10.59 -7.03
CA LYS A 83 9.92 10.94 -5.60
C LYS A 83 8.83 10.32 -4.71
N VAL A 84 8.36 9.14 -5.07
CA VAL A 84 7.39 8.34 -4.31
C VAL A 84 8.03 7.02 -3.92
N ALA A 85 8.04 6.70 -2.64
CA ALA A 85 8.58 5.45 -2.12
C ALA A 85 7.51 4.36 -2.10
N ILE A 86 7.83 3.22 -2.68
CA ILE A 86 7.05 1.97 -2.62
C ILE A 86 7.97 0.83 -2.25
N ILE A 87 7.43 -0.24 -1.71
CA ILE A 87 8.26 -1.36 -1.26
C ILE A 87 8.22 -2.47 -2.33
N PRO A 88 9.38 -2.97 -2.79
CA PRO A 88 9.41 -4.12 -3.67
C PRO A 88 8.83 -5.36 -2.98
N GLY A 89 8.09 -6.19 -3.72
CA GLY A 89 7.45 -7.37 -3.16
C GLY A 89 8.43 -8.39 -2.60
N THR A 90 9.63 -8.45 -3.13
CA THR A 90 10.74 -9.29 -2.65
C THR A 90 11.10 -9.09 -1.18
N ALA A 91 10.83 -7.89 -0.61
CA ALA A 91 10.99 -7.64 0.82
C ALA A 91 10.09 -8.53 1.70
N PHE A 92 9.11 -9.23 1.12
CA PHE A 92 8.16 -10.12 1.81
C PHE A 92 8.30 -11.59 1.40
N GLY A 93 9.39 -11.92 0.75
CA GLY A 93 9.75 -13.26 0.28
C GLY A 93 9.86 -13.35 -1.24
N ASP A 94 10.47 -14.42 -1.73
CA ASP A 94 10.78 -14.64 -3.15
C ASP A 94 9.54 -14.64 -4.04
N CYS A 95 8.41 -15.10 -3.51
CA CYS A 95 7.11 -15.09 -4.23
C CYS A 95 6.59 -13.68 -4.51
N GLY A 96 7.15 -12.65 -3.87
CA GLY A 96 6.83 -11.24 -4.09
C GLY A 96 7.48 -10.63 -5.32
N GLU A 97 8.35 -11.37 -6.05
CA GLU A 97 8.95 -10.86 -7.28
C GLU A 97 7.90 -10.58 -8.37
N GLY A 98 8.02 -9.41 -8.98
CA GLY A 98 7.05 -8.91 -9.97
C GLY A 98 5.82 -8.24 -9.33
N PHE A 99 5.89 -7.93 -8.03
CA PHE A 99 4.86 -7.20 -7.30
C PHE A 99 5.47 -6.04 -6.50
N LEU A 100 4.61 -5.08 -6.13
CA LEU A 100 4.96 -3.97 -5.26
C LEU A 100 4.02 -3.96 -4.06
N ARG A 101 4.48 -3.50 -2.89
CA ARG A 101 3.60 -3.20 -1.77
C ARG A 101 3.37 -1.70 -1.67
N ILE A 102 2.12 -1.29 -1.74
CA ILE A 102 1.68 0.09 -1.59
C ILE A 102 0.76 0.18 -0.37
N SER A 103 1.03 1.12 0.54
CA SER A 103 0.15 1.41 1.67
C SER A 103 -0.93 2.41 1.26
N TYR A 104 -2.16 2.18 1.70
CA TYR A 104 -3.23 3.18 1.58
C TYR A 104 -3.63 3.80 2.93
N ALA A 105 -2.72 3.77 3.91
CA ALA A 105 -2.88 4.42 5.21
C ALA A 105 -2.49 5.92 5.17
N TYR A 106 -2.87 6.60 4.09
CA TYR A 106 -2.62 8.03 3.85
C TYR A 106 -3.95 8.75 3.56
N SER A 107 -3.94 10.08 3.49
CA SER A 107 -5.11 10.85 3.05
C SER A 107 -5.46 10.53 1.58
N ILE A 108 -6.70 10.79 1.19
CA ILE A 108 -7.13 10.60 -0.22
C ILE A 108 -6.34 11.53 -1.14
N GLU A 109 -6.01 12.73 -0.69
CA GLU A 109 -5.25 13.73 -1.43
C GLU A 109 -3.82 13.24 -1.72
N GLU A 110 -3.14 12.71 -0.71
CA GLU A 110 -1.79 12.14 -0.86
C GLU A 110 -1.80 10.90 -1.75
N LEU A 111 -2.80 10.03 -1.57
CA LEU A 111 -2.96 8.85 -2.43
C LEU A 111 -3.22 9.25 -3.88
N LYS A 112 -4.05 10.25 -4.13
CA LYS A 112 -4.33 10.77 -5.46
C LYS A 112 -3.07 11.32 -6.13
N GLU A 113 -2.27 12.08 -5.40
CA GLU A 113 -1.00 12.59 -5.91
C GLU A 113 -0.02 11.47 -6.23
N ALA A 114 0.24 10.57 -5.28
CA ALA A 114 1.20 9.48 -5.44
C ALA A 114 0.79 8.52 -6.58
N LEU A 115 -0.49 8.17 -6.66
CA LEU A 115 -1.00 7.28 -7.70
C LEU A 115 -1.11 7.97 -9.07
N GLY A 116 -1.33 9.28 -9.12
CA GLY A 116 -1.23 10.06 -10.34
C GLY A 116 0.20 10.03 -10.93
N ARG A 117 1.21 10.15 -10.06
CA ARG A 117 2.62 9.99 -10.45
C ARG A 117 2.90 8.56 -10.93
N LEU A 118 2.33 7.54 -10.26
CA LEU A 118 2.45 6.15 -10.70
C LEU A 118 1.81 5.93 -12.08
N ALA A 119 0.64 6.50 -12.35
CA ALA A 119 -0.02 6.41 -13.65
C ALA A 119 0.86 6.99 -14.78
N ASN A 120 1.43 8.17 -14.57
CA ASN A 120 2.34 8.79 -15.52
C ASN A 120 3.60 7.94 -15.76
N PHE A 121 4.14 7.37 -14.70
CA PHE A 121 5.32 6.50 -14.77
C PHE A 121 5.03 5.22 -15.55
N VAL A 122 3.93 4.55 -15.27
CA VAL A 122 3.47 3.35 -15.95
C VAL A 122 3.23 3.62 -17.46
N GLU A 123 2.58 4.74 -17.78
CA GLU A 123 2.36 5.14 -19.17
C GLU A 123 3.69 5.37 -19.94
N ARG A 124 4.67 6.02 -19.29
CA ARG A 124 6.01 6.19 -19.88
C ARG A 124 6.69 4.84 -20.11
N LEU A 125 6.65 3.95 -19.13
CA LEU A 125 7.24 2.61 -19.27
C LEU A 125 6.62 1.81 -20.42
N ARG A 126 5.30 1.89 -20.62
CA ARG A 126 4.63 1.24 -21.74
C ARG A 126 5.09 1.82 -23.08
N LYS A 127 5.21 3.14 -23.19
CA LYS A 127 5.74 3.80 -24.39
C LYS A 127 7.19 3.41 -24.68
N GLU A 128 8.05 3.37 -23.65
CA GLU A 128 9.46 2.96 -23.78
C GLU A 128 9.61 1.51 -24.29
N LYS A 129 8.68 0.64 -23.89
CA LYS A 129 8.74 -0.81 -24.19
C LYS A 129 7.83 -1.24 -25.35
N ASN A 130 7.09 -0.32 -25.96
CA ASN A 130 6.10 -0.58 -27.01
C ASN A 130 5.03 -1.62 -26.57
N LEU A 131 4.55 -1.50 -25.33
CA LEU A 131 3.53 -2.33 -24.73
C LEU A 131 2.12 -1.76 -24.95
#